data_4e330d6494440f535ddcdc6e68a4dd0a
#
_entry.id   4e330d6494440f535ddcdc6e68a4dd0a
#
_cell.length_a   1.000
_cell.length_b   1.000
_cell.length_c   1.000
_cell.angle_alpha   90.00
_cell.angle_beta   90.00
_cell.angle_gamma   90.00
#
_symmetry.space_group_name_H-M   'P 1'
#
loop_
_entity.id
_entity.type
_entity.pdbx_description
1 polymer ?
#
loop_
_entity_poly.entity_id
_entity_poly.type
_entity_poly.pdbx_seq_one_letter_code
_entity_poly.pdbx_strand_id
1 'polypeptide(L)'
;EGKTQAMLEKAYLHRQKGLDVVLGNFHPDSLSRRHAVMECILPNQSGEIDIEAILQRSPGLVIIDELAHNNSSGSRHKFRYQDIEELLDNGINVYTTLSVIQLESNSYMMSNRIGIKAPYIVPDIFFEQAAQIIPIDCKIEEIIRRYNSGEITTSFLTPEQETIFFSLDNLTLLKKSFKKLISFRKNESIRQRIEANKLEDISREGLRLLVHIDEKPKTERIIQRAKELSYTMGAPLFAVYVYTSDNLSNTEQDQLNKNIRLAYRLGAYVIRMTGDNWISEMSSVIKKEKITHLILEREPYKKWYQLRTPYPFEKLIKKCEDIDIYILSKESS
;
A
#
# COMPACT_ATOMS: atom_id res chain seq x y z
N GLU A 1 -4.11 13.83 12.68
CA GLU A 1 -3.54 15.13 13.05
C GLU A 1 -2.30 14.97 13.93
N GLY A 2 -1.46 16.02 13.99
CA GLY A 2 -0.22 16.00 14.76
C GLY A 2 0.97 15.30 14.05
N LYS A 3 0.76 14.76 12.84
CA LYS A 3 1.81 14.09 12.07
C LYS A 3 2.98 15.02 11.74
N THR A 4 2.69 16.16 11.15
CA THR A 4 3.68 17.18 10.77
C THR A 4 4.48 17.65 11.98
N GLN A 5 3.81 17.93 13.09
CA GLN A 5 4.47 18.37 14.33
C GLN A 5 5.40 17.27 14.88
N ALA A 6 4.94 16.03 14.92
CA ALA A 6 5.76 14.91 15.39
C ALA A 6 6.97 14.65 14.47
N MET A 7 6.80 14.81 13.17
CA MET A 7 7.86 14.69 12.17
C MET A 7 8.92 15.78 12.35
N LEU A 8 8.51 17.05 12.47
CA LEU A 8 9.41 18.19 12.69
C LEU A 8 10.18 18.06 14.01
N GLU A 9 9.51 17.64 15.08
CA GLU A 9 10.16 17.42 16.37
C GLU A 9 11.25 16.34 16.27
N LYS A 10 10.97 15.24 15.60
CA LYS A 10 11.94 14.17 15.41
C LYS A 10 13.11 14.61 14.51
N ALA A 11 12.83 15.38 13.46
CA ALA A 11 13.84 15.97 12.60
C ALA A 11 14.79 16.89 13.39
N TYR A 12 14.23 17.74 14.22
CA TYR A 12 15.00 18.61 15.10
C TYR A 12 15.92 17.84 16.05
N LEU A 13 15.42 16.76 16.66
CA LEU A 13 16.23 15.88 17.52
C LEU A 13 17.38 15.21 16.77
N HIS A 14 17.15 14.80 15.52
CA HIS A 14 18.24 14.24 14.68
C HIS A 14 19.30 15.30 14.35
N ARG A 15 18.88 16.51 14.03
CA ARG A 15 19.80 17.61 13.80
C ARG A 15 20.67 17.94 15.04
N GLN A 16 20.06 17.93 16.22
CA GLN A 16 20.81 18.12 17.47
C GLN A 16 21.89 17.04 17.70
N LYS A 17 21.70 15.86 17.13
CA LYS A 17 22.67 14.75 17.16
C LYS A 17 23.70 14.82 16.04
N GLY A 18 23.73 15.93 15.27
CA GLY A 18 24.70 16.15 14.22
C GLY A 18 24.32 15.61 12.84
N LEU A 19 23.08 15.12 12.65
CA LEU A 19 22.62 14.74 11.32
C LEU A 19 22.35 16.00 10.48
N ASP A 20 22.77 15.95 9.22
CA ASP A 20 22.48 17.00 8.24
C ASP A 20 21.02 16.91 7.79
N VAL A 21 20.16 17.80 8.29
CA VAL A 21 18.71 17.78 8.10
C VAL A 21 18.24 19.05 7.42
N VAL A 22 17.46 18.90 6.35
CA VAL A 22 16.88 19.99 5.55
C VAL A 22 15.37 19.83 5.46
N LEU A 23 14.63 20.94 5.45
CA LEU A 23 13.18 20.98 5.19
C LEU A 23 12.94 21.25 3.70
N GLY A 24 12.21 20.34 3.01
CA GLY A 24 12.10 20.36 1.56
C GLY A 24 10.85 21.02 0.99
N ASN A 25 9.80 21.23 1.79
CA ASN A 25 8.55 21.86 1.34
C ASN A 25 7.89 22.70 2.42
N PHE A 26 8.70 23.35 3.24
CA PHE A 26 8.22 24.21 4.31
C PHE A 26 8.59 25.67 4.05
N HIS A 27 7.67 26.57 4.39
CA HIS A 27 7.96 27.98 4.44
C HIS A 27 8.49 28.34 5.84
N PRO A 28 9.60 29.08 5.98
CA PRO A 28 10.15 29.47 7.29
C PRO A 28 9.11 30.13 8.20
N ASP A 29 8.24 30.96 7.64
CA ASP A 29 7.20 31.70 8.38
C ASP A 29 6.10 30.78 8.97
N SER A 30 5.95 29.54 8.45
CA SER A 30 5.00 28.56 8.95
C SER A 30 5.55 27.72 10.12
N LEU A 31 6.84 27.88 10.43
CA LEU A 31 7.52 27.09 11.43
C LEU A 31 7.53 27.78 12.80
N SER A 32 7.46 26.97 13.86
CA SER A 32 7.76 27.49 15.20
C SER A 32 9.22 27.97 15.29
N ARG A 33 9.50 28.92 16.19
CA ARG A 33 10.88 29.43 16.42
C ARG A 33 11.91 28.31 16.60
N ARG A 34 11.53 27.19 17.20
CA ARG A 34 12.39 26.03 17.43
C ARG A 34 12.74 25.32 16.13
N HIS A 35 11.80 25.19 15.21
CA HIS A 35 12.02 24.51 13.95
C HIS A 35 12.60 25.41 12.86
N ALA A 36 12.38 26.73 12.97
CA ALA A 36 12.93 27.73 12.04
C ALA A 36 14.46 27.81 12.00
N VAL A 37 15.15 27.13 12.92
CA VAL A 37 16.63 27.01 12.88
C VAL A 37 17.12 25.93 11.90
N MET A 38 16.22 25.10 11.37
CA MET A 38 16.56 24.13 10.32
C MET A 38 16.63 24.82 8.97
N GLU A 39 17.56 24.39 8.14
CA GLU A 39 17.68 24.87 6.76
C GLU A 39 16.43 24.49 5.98
N CYS A 40 15.87 25.44 5.23
CA CYS A 40 14.73 25.21 4.34
C CYS A 40 15.19 25.37 2.90
N ILE A 41 14.92 24.37 2.07
CA ILE A 41 14.91 24.52 0.62
C ILE A 41 13.49 24.95 0.26
N LEU A 42 13.37 26.17 -0.26
CA LEU A 42 12.07 26.73 -0.60
C LEU A 42 11.44 25.96 -1.77
N PRO A 43 10.09 25.88 -1.79
CA PRO A 43 9.40 25.38 -2.96
C PRO A 43 9.79 26.11 -4.24
N ASN A 44 9.74 25.42 -5.37
CA ASN A 44 9.95 26.00 -6.68
C ASN A 44 8.87 27.03 -7.03
N GLN A 45 8.95 27.66 -8.21
CA GLN A 45 7.98 28.69 -8.66
C GLN A 45 6.53 28.19 -8.73
N SER A 46 6.32 26.89 -8.86
CA SER A 46 4.98 26.26 -8.87
C SER A 46 4.46 25.92 -7.48
N GLY A 47 5.23 26.20 -6.42
CA GLY A 47 4.91 25.85 -5.04
C GLY A 47 5.19 24.38 -4.67
N GLU A 48 5.84 23.63 -5.56
CA GLU A 48 6.20 22.24 -5.37
C GLU A 48 7.62 22.06 -4.86
N ILE A 49 7.99 20.85 -4.48
CA ILE A 49 9.34 20.50 -4.02
C ILE A 49 10.35 20.84 -5.11
N ASP A 50 11.40 21.53 -4.75
CA ASP A 50 12.55 21.74 -5.62
C ASP A 50 13.53 20.55 -5.49
N ILE A 51 13.27 19.51 -6.30
CA ILE A 51 14.05 18.27 -6.30
C ILE A 51 15.50 18.56 -6.69
N GLU A 52 15.73 19.43 -7.68
CA GLU A 52 17.09 19.73 -8.14
C GLU A 52 17.91 20.41 -7.06
N ALA A 53 17.33 21.38 -6.36
CA ALA A 53 17.99 22.03 -5.25
C ALA A 53 18.31 21.04 -4.11
N ILE A 54 17.40 20.10 -3.80
CA ILE A 54 17.64 19.05 -2.79
C ILE A 54 18.75 18.11 -3.24
N LEU A 55 18.74 17.66 -4.50
CA LEU A 55 19.78 16.78 -5.04
C LEU A 55 21.15 17.45 -5.05
N GLN A 56 21.23 18.73 -5.45
CA GLN A 56 22.48 19.50 -5.41
C GLN A 56 22.99 19.70 -3.98
N ARG A 57 22.10 19.96 -3.02
CA ARG A 57 22.43 20.14 -1.60
C ARG A 57 22.86 18.83 -0.95
N SER A 58 22.34 17.70 -1.44
CA SER A 58 22.63 16.33 -0.99
C SER A 58 22.62 16.16 0.55
N PRO A 59 21.51 16.45 1.23
CA PRO A 59 21.43 16.34 2.68
C PRO A 59 21.39 14.88 3.13
N GLY A 60 21.79 14.61 4.38
CA GLY A 60 21.65 13.28 4.98
C GLY A 60 20.19 12.87 5.24
N LEU A 61 19.32 13.86 5.47
CA LEU A 61 17.87 13.68 5.68
C LEU A 61 17.11 14.90 5.17
N VAL A 62 16.11 14.69 4.34
CA VAL A 62 15.15 15.73 3.96
C VAL A 62 13.76 15.46 4.55
N ILE A 63 13.09 16.50 4.99
CA ILE A 63 11.76 16.46 5.57
C ILE A 63 10.77 16.99 4.55
N ILE A 64 9.83 16.13 4.12
CA ILE A 64 8.83 16.43 3.11
C ILE A 64 7.46 16.04 3.66
N ASP A 65 6.58 16.99 3.86
CA ASP A 65 5.22 16.71 4.35
C ASP A 65 4.28 16.26 3.22
N GLU A 66 3.22 15.55 3.59
CA GLU A 66 2.14 15.12 2.70
C GLU A 66 2.57 14.24 1.52
N LEU A 67 2.99 12.99 1.79
CA LEU A 67 3.34 12.00 0.76
C LEU A 67 2.25 11.85 -0.33
N ALA A 68 0.97 11.93 0.08
CA ALA A 68 -0.18 11.83 -0.82
C ALA A 68 -0.57 13.20 -1.38
N HIS A 69 0.30 13.78 -2.19
CA HIS A 69 0.04 15.04 -2.89
C HIS A 69 0.16 14.85 -4.40
N ASN A 70 -0.71 15.50 -5.15
CA ASN A 70 -0.59 15.58 -6.61
C ASN A 70 0.10 16.89 -6.97
N ASN A 71 1.24 16.78 -7.59
CA ASN A 71 2.00 17.96 -8.01
C ASN A 71 1.26 18.74 -9.10
N SER A 72 1.56 20.03 -9.19
CA SER A 72 1.02 20.94 -10.18
C SER A 72 1.34 20.50 -11.61
N SER A 73 0.51 20.90 -12.56
CA SER A 73 0.75 20.65 -13.98
C SER A 73 2.08 21.26 -14.42
N GLY A 74 2.92 20.47 -15.09
CA GLY A 74 4.27 20.87 -15.51
C GLY A 74 5.38 20.52 -14.53
N SER A 75 5.07 19.97 -13.35
CA SER A 75 6.08 19.41 -12.44
C SER A 75 6.77 18.20 -13.06
N ARG A 76 8.01 17.93 -12.61
CA ARG A 76 8.84 16.79 -13.06
C ARG A 76 8.12 15.46 -12.93
N HIS A 77 7.43 15.24 -11.79
CA HIS A 77 6.59 14.09 -11.54
C HIS A 77 5.15 14.52 -11.26
N LYS A 78 4.21 13.64 -11.57
CA LYS A 78 2.79 13.87 -11.31
C LYS A 78 2.42 13.79 -9.82
N PHE A 79 3.13 12.97 -9.06
CA PHE A 79 2.82 12.67 -7.67
C PHE A 79 4.07 12.89 -6.79
N ARG A 80 3.86 13.44 -5.61
CA ARG A 80 4.93 13.69 -4.62
C ARG A 80 5.66 12.42 -4.19
N TYR A 81 4.99 11.28 -4.13
CA TYR A 81 5.66 10.03 -3.83
C TYR A 81 6.72 9.64 -4.88
N GLN A 82 6.55 10.05 -6.14
CA GLN A 82 7.56 9.83 -7.18
C GLN A 82 8.79 10.75 -6.99
N ASP A 83 8.57 11.98 -6.51
CA ASP A 83 9.66 12.87 -6.12
C ASP A 83 10.50 12.26 -5.00
N ILE A 84 9.80 11.69 -3.99
CA ILE A 84 10.44 11.04 -2.85
C ILE A 84 11.18 9.77 -3.31
N GLU A 85 10.64 9.00 -4.22
CA GLU A 85 11.29 7.82 -4.81
C GLU A 85 12.63 8.22 -5.47
N GLU A 86 12.64 9.29 -6.29
CA GLU A 86 13.86 9.80 -6.90
C GLU A 86 14.91 10.24 -5.87
N LEU A 87 14.50 10.91 -4.78
CA LEU A 87 15.42 11.31 -3.71
C LEU A 87 16.03 10.09 -2.99
N LEU A 88 15.20 9.07 -2.73
CA LEU A 88 15.66 7.82 -2.11
C LEU A 88 16.63 7.06 -3.03
N ASP A 89 16.37 7.01 -4.33
CA ASP A 89 17.25 6.37 -5.33
C ASP A 89 18.60 7.06 -5.43
N ASN A 90 18.65 8.36 -5.10
CA ASN A 90 19.89 9.13 -4.99
C ASN A 90 20.53 9.08 -3.59
N GLY A 91 20.07 8.19 -2.71
CA GLY A 91 20.67 7.95 -1.40
C GLY A 91 20.31 8.97 -0.31
N ILE A 92 19.35 9.86 -0.57
CA ILE A 92 18.88 10.85 0.40
C ILE A 92 17.76 10.23 1.24
N ASN A 93 17.92 10.20 2.57
CA ASN A 93 16.84 9.75 3.44
C ASN A 93 15.70 10.76 3.47
N VAL A 94 14.46 10.27 3.54
CA VAL A 94 13.26 11.12 3.56
C VAL A 94 12.38 10.78 4.76
N TYR A 95 11.94 11.79 5.50
CA TYR A 95 10.81 11.70 6.41
C TYR A 95 9.59 12.37 5.77
N THR A 96 8.47 11.66 5.81
CA THR A 96 7.22 12.15 5.25
C THR A 96 6.03 11.75 6.12
N THR A 97 4.87 12.32 5.87
CA THR A 97 3.62 11.99 6.57
C THR A 97 2.61 11.36 5.61
N LEU A 98 1.81 10.46 6.15
CA LEU A 98 0.75 9.78 5.41
C LEU A 98 -0.48 9.58 6.30
N SER A 99 -1.67 9.75 5.76
CA SER A 99 -2.92 9.36 6.40
C SER A 99 -3.31 7.96 5.96
N VAL A 100 -3.81 7.15 6.88
CA VAL A 100 -4.17 5.75 6.59
C VAL A 100 -5.22 5.61 5.47
N ILE A 101 -6.13 6.60 5.34
CA ILE A 101 -7.14 6.62 4.27
C ILE A 101 -6.51 6.84 2.88
N GLN A 102 -5.33 7.43 2.82
CA GLN A 102 -4.64 7.75 1.57
C GLN A 102 -3.87 6.54 0.99
N LEU A 103 -3.75 5.44 1.73
CA LEU A 103 -3.27 4.18 1.17
C LEU A 103 -4.29 3.60 0.20
N GLU A 104 -3.84 3.11 -0.95
CA GLU A 104 -4.71 2.66 -2.04
C GLU A 104 -5.72 1.60 -1.59
N SER A 105 -5.27 0.58 -0.84
CA SER A 105 -6.15 -0.47 -0.30
C SER A 105 -7.19 0.06 0.69
N ASN A 106 -6.82 0.99 1.56
CA ASN A 106 -7.74 1.58 2.53
C ASN A 106 -8.72 2.55 1.87
N SER A 107 -8.26 3.34 0.90
CA SER A 107 -9.13 4.21 0.11
C SER A 107 -10.20 3.40 -0.64
N TYR A 108 -9.80 2.27 -1.23
CA TYR A 108 -10.73 1.33 -1.87
C TYR A 108 -11.75 0.77 -0.87
N MET A 109 -11.29 0.29 0.29
CA MET A 109 -12.15 -0.24 1.35
C MET A 109 -13.18 0.80 1.83
N MET A 110 -12.74 2.05 2.07
CA MET A 110 -13.63 3.13 2.50
C MET A 110 -14.62 3.54 1.42
N SER A 111 -14.18 3.60 0.16
CA SER A 111 -15.07 3.87 -0.97
C SER A 111 -16.20 2.85 -1.08
N ASN A 112 -15.90 1.56 -0.90
CA ASN A 112 -16.91 0.50 -0.98
C ASN A 112 -17.88 0.48 0.21
N ARG A 113 -17.44 0.91 1.40
CA ARG A 113 -18.26 0.83 2.62
C ARG A 113 -19.10 2.08 2.87
N ILE A 114 -18.55 3.25 2.59
CA ILE A 114 -19.19 4.53 2.93
C ILE A 114 -19.24 5.52 1.76
N GLY A 115 -18.86 5.09 0.54
CA GLY A 115 -18.89 5.93 -0.66
C GLY A 115 -17.87 7.06 -0.69
N ILE A 116 -16.93 7.12 0.25
CA ILE A 116 -15.93 8.19 0.35
C ILE A 116 -14.61 7.74 -0.27
N LYS A 117 -14.13 8.49 -1.27
CA LYS A 117 -12.82 8.30 -1.89
C LYS A 117 -11.84 9.35 -1.40
N ALA A 118 -10.64 8.94 -0.99
CA ALA A 118 -9.56 9.89 -0.76
C ALA A 118 -9.18 10.54 -2.11
N PRO A 119 -8.97 11.88 -2.15
CA PRO A 119 -8.65 12.59 -3.39
C PRO A 119 -7.24 12.26 -3.88
N TYR A 120 -6.33 11.97 -2.95
CA TYR A 120 -4.94 11.68 -3.19
C TYR A 120 -4.62 10.33 -2.56
N ILE A 121 -4.08 9.42 -3.35
CA ILE A 121 -3.75 8.06 -2.92
C ILE A 121 -2.28 7.75 -3.19
N VAL A 122 -1.70 6.96 -2.29
CA VAL A 122 -0.34 6.46 -2.36
C VAL A 122 -0.39 4.95 -2.51
N PRO A 123 0.38 4.36 -3.43
CA PRO A 123 0.50 2.91 -3.52
C PRO A 123 0.97 2.29 -2.19
N ASP A 124 0.38 1.17 -1.80
CA ASP A 124 0.69 0.50 -0.53
C ASP A 124 2.15 0.09 -0.42
N ILE A 125 2.83 -0.10 -1.54
CA ILE A 125 4.26 -0.46 -1.59
C ILE A 125 5.13 0.55 -0.83
N PHE A 126 4.80 1.86 -0.85
CA PHE A 126 5.54 2.88 -0.10
C PHE A 126 5.45 2.67 1.41
N PHE A 127 4.28 2.24 1.90
CA PHE A 127 4.11 1.88 3.31
C PHE A 127 4.87 0.59 3.65
N GLU A 128 4.88 -0.38 2.75
CA GLU A 128 5.52 -1.67 2.96
C GLU A 128 7.06 -1.60 2.88
N GLN A 129 7.60 -0.73 2.06
CA GLN A 129 9.05 -0.52 1.92
C GLN A 129 9.63 0.51 2.90
N ALA A 130 8.80 1.25 3.63
CA ALA A 130 9.27 2.24 4.59
C ALA A 130 10.21 1.59 5.62
N ALA A 131 11.42 2.11 5.78
CA ALA A 131 12.40 1.60 6.75
C ALA A 131 11.90 1.72 8.20
N GLN A 132 11.18 2.80 8.51
CA GLN A 132 10.58 3.03 9.81
C GLN A 132 9.20 3.67 9.67
N ILE A 133 8.23 3.17 10.46
CA ILE A 133 6.89 3.74 10.57
C ILE A 133 6.67 4.17 12.01
N ILE A 134 6.28 5.43 12.19
CA ILE A 134 5.96 6.01 13.51
C ILE A 134 4.46 6.26 13.55
N PRO A 135 3.70 5.43 14.25
CA PRO A 135 2.26 5.62 14.37
C PRO A 135 1.96 6.83 15.27
N ILE A 136 1.18 7.77 14.74
CA ILE A 136 0.60 8.86 15.51
C ILE A 136 -0.86 8.48 15.78
N ASP A 137 -1.13 8.02 16.99
CA ASP A 137 -2.49 7.60 17.41
C ASP A 137 -3.17 8.75 18.17
N CYS A 138 -4.36 9.10 17.72
CA CYS A 138 -5.23 10.07 18.39
C CYS A 138 -6.47 9.34 18.92
N LYS A 139 -6.99 9.78 20.05
CA LYS A 139 -8.26 9.28 20.58
C LYS A 139 -9.40 9.70 19.66
N ILE A 140 -10.33 8.79 19.40
CA ILE A 140 -11.45 9.04 18.49
C ILE A 140 -12.31 10.19 19.02
N GLU A 141 -12.53 10.23 20.33
CA GLU A 141 -13.30 11.28 21.01
C GLU A 141 -12.68 12.67 20.78
N GLU A 142 -11.36 12.75 20.77
CA GLU A 142 -10.64 13.99 20.52
C GLU A 142 -10.76 14.42 19.05
N ILE A 143 -10.75 13.50 18.11
CA ILE A 143 -10.98 13.79 16.69
C ILE A 143 -12.39 14.36 16.49
N ILE A 144 -13.40 13.70 17.08
CA ILE A 144 -14.80 14.15 17.01
C ILE A 144 -14.96 15.52 17.67
N ARG A 145 -14.34 15.74 18.83
CA ARG A 145 -14.38 17.04 19.52
C ARG A 145 -13.84 18.15 18.61
N ARG A 146 -12.68 17.94 18.01
CA ARG A 146 -12.03 18.91 17.11
C ARG A 146 -12.81 19.16 15.82
N TYR A 147 -13.45 18.13 15.29
CA TYR A 147 -14.36 18.29 14.15
C TYR A 147 -15.55 19.16 14.53
N ASN A 148 -16.21 18.89 15.65
CA ASN A 148 -17.37 19.65 16.13
C ASN A 148 -17.01 21.10 16.50
N SER A 149 -15.77 21.39 16.91
CA SER A 149 -15.28 22.75 17.20
C SER A 149 -14.79 23.50 15.94
N GLY A 150 -14.82 22.85 14.75
CA GLY A 150 -14.32 23.44 13.51
C GLY A 150 -12.79 23.51 13.41
N GLU A 151 -12.06 22.88 14.34
CA GLU A 151 -10.59 22.82 14.30
C GLU A 151 -10.08 21.87 13.19
N ILE A 152 -10.92 20.92 12.74
CA ILE A 152 -10.65 19.97 11.66
C ILE A 152 -11.70 20.15 10.59
N THR A 153 -11.25 20.37 9.37
CA THR A 153 -12.07 20.38 8.16
C THR A 153 -11.39 19.56 7.07
N THR A 154 -12.17 19.10 6.11
CA THR A 154 -11.63 18.42 4.95
C THR A 154 -12.04 19.16 3.68
N SER A 155 -11.08 19.58 2.88
CA SER A 155 -11.35 20.34 1.65
C SER A 155 -11.94 19.48 0.52
N PHE A 156 -12.04 18.16 0.69
CA PHE A 156 -12.44 17.21 -0.35
C PHE A 156 -13.77 16.51 -0.09
N LEU A 157 -14.43 16.79 1.05
CA LEU A 157 -15.72 16.20 1.41
C LEU A 157 -16.80 17.28 1.40
N THR A 158 -18.03 16.88 1.02
CA THR A 158 -19.20 17.72 1.28
C THR A 158 -19.54 17.69 2.79
N PRO A 159 -20.30 18.64 3.32
CA PRO A 159 -20.71 18.65 4.74
C PRO A 159 -21.40 17.35 5.18
N GLU A 160 -22.21 16.75 4.29
CA GLU A 160 -22.88 15.48 4.55
C GLU A 160 -21.86 14.33 4.62
N GLN A 161 -20.88 14.32 3.71
CA GLN A 161 -19.82 13.33 3.70
C GLN A 161 -18.88 13.48 4.90
N GLU A 162 -18.60 14.70 5.33
CA GLU A 162 -17.83 14.96 6.56
C GLU A 162 -18.52 14.38 7.79
N THR A 163 -19.83 14.59 7.93
CA THR A 163 -20.62 14.04 9.05
C THR A 163 -20.54 12.51 9.07
N ILE A 164 -20.65 11.85 7.91
CA ILE A 164 -20.51 10.40 7.78
C ILE A 164 -19.08 9.98 8.12
N PHE A 165 -18.08 10.66 7.58
CA PHE A 165 -16.67 10.32 7.77
C PHE A 165 -16.23 10.43 9.24
N PHE A 166 -16.62 11.51 9.93
CA PHE A 166 -16.28 11.75 11.33
C PHE A 166 -17.21 11.04 12.33
N SER A 167 -18.10 10.15 11.86
CA SER A 167 -18.90 9.32 12.76
C SER A 167 -18.01 8.36 13.58
N LEU A 168 -18.47 7.99 14.77
CA LEU A 168 -17.77 7.08 15.67
C LEU A 168 -17.45 5.73 14.98
N ASP A 169 -18.41 5.18 14.23
CA ASP A 169 -18.29 3.89 13.57
C ASP A 169 -17.20 3.91 12.49
N ASN A 170 -17.17 4.96 11.66
CA ASN A 170 -16.22 5.07 10.57
C ASN A 170 -14.80 5.37 11.07
N LEU A 171 -14.66 6.22 12.08
CA LEU A 171 -13.36 6.44 12.75
C LEU A 171 -12.87 5.19 13.46
N THR A 172 -13.76 4.40 14.06
CA THR A 172 -13.42 3.11 14.66
C THR A 172 -12.94 2.11 13.61
N LEU A 173 -13.60 2.07 12.44
CA LEU A 173 -13.17 1.24 11.31
C LEU A 173 -11.79 1.63 10.81
N LEU A 174 -11.53 2.92 10.59
CA LEU A 174 -10.21 3.44 10.20
C LEU A 174 -9.14 3.12 11.24
N LYS A 175 -9.45 3.27 12.52
CA LYS A 175 -8.52 2.93 13.61
C LYS A 175 -8.21 1.43 13.66
N LYS A 176 -9.19 0.57 13.43
CA LYS A 176 -8.98 -0.88 13.31
C LYS A 176 -8.09 -1.22 12.12
N SER A 177 -8.34 -0.61 10.96
CA SER A 177 -7.50 -0.78 9.77
C SER A 177 -6.06 -0.35 10.02
N PHE A 178 -5.85 0.83 10.62
CA PHE A 178 -4.54 1.32 11.00
C PHE A 178 -3.79 0.35 11.93
N LYS A 179 -4.44 -0.15 12.98
CA LYS A 179 -3.83 -1.14 13.89
C LYS A 179 -3.43 -2.42 13.17
N LYS A 180 -4.25 -2.91 12.24
CA LYS A 180 -3.92 -4.09 11.42
C LYS A 180 -2.68 -3.85 10.54
N LEU A 181 -2.60 -2.69 9.88
CA LEU A 181 -1.44 -2.31 9.06
C LEU A 181 -0.15 -2.29 9.87
N ILE A 182 -0.18 -1.65 11.04
CA ILE A 182 1.01 -1.58 11.92
C ILE A 182 1.41 -2.98 12.43
N SER A 183 0.43 -3.80 12.82
CA SER A 183 0.69 -5.18 13.27
C SER A 183 1.28 -6.03 12.15
N PHE A 184 0.76 -5.90 10.93
CA PHE A 184 1.29 -6.58 9.74
C PHE A 184 2.75 -6.22 9.50
N ARG A 185 3.09 -4.93 9.46
CA ARG A 185 4.48 -4.47 9.28
C ARG A 185 5.43 -4.96 10.37
N LYS A 186 4.98 -4.95 11.61
CA LYS A 186 5.78 -5.45 12.73
C LYS A 186 6.07 -6.95 12.58
N ASN A 187 5.07 -7.73 12.21
CA ASN A 187 5.24 -9.17 11.99
C ASN A 187 6.18 -9.44 10.80
N GLU A 188 6.04 -8.71 9.71
CA GLU A 188 6.90 -8.85 8.53
C GLU A 188 8.36 -8.52 8.86
N SER A 189 8.63 -7.44 9.59
CA SER A 189 9.99 -7.08 10.01
C SER A 189 10.62 -8.13 10.94
N ILE A 190 9.82 -8.78 11.77
CA ILE A 190 10.29 -9.90 12.62
C ILE A 190 10.62 -11.12 11.74
N ARG A 191 9.77 -11.47 10.77
CA ARG A 191 10.01 -12.57 9.82
C ARG A 191 11.30 -12.36 9.02
N GLN A 192 11.50 -11.18 8.43
CA GLN A 192 12.72 -10.84 7.69
C GLN A 192 13.98 -10.95 8.56
N ARG A 193 13.92 -10.56 9.83
CA ARG A 193 15.05 -10.73 10.77
C ARG A 193 15.32 -12.19 11.11
N ILE A 194 14.29 -13.02 11.27
CA ILE A 194 14.42 -14.46 11.51
C ILE A 194 15.03 -15.13 10.28
N GLU A 195 14.57 -14.81 9.07
CA GLU A 195 15.11 -15.33 7.81
C GLU A 195 16.57 -14.92 7.61
N ALA A 196 16.91 -13.65 7.87
CA ALA A 196 18.29 -13.14 7.77
C ALA A 196 19.27 -13.77 8.78
N ASN A 197 18.80 -14.12 9.98
CA ASN A 197 19.64 -14.69 11.02
C ASN A 197 19.77 -16.22 10.96
N LYS A 198 19.23 -16.91 9.94
CA LYS A 198 19.29 -18.37 9.75
C LYS A 198 18.93 -19.17 11.01
N LEU A 199 17.99 -18.69 11.82
CA LEU A 199 17.46 -19.45 12.93
C LEU A 199 16.44 -20.45 12.37
N GLU A 200 16.94 -21.64 12.05
CA GLU A 200 16.21 -22.73 11.37
C GLU A 200 15.07 -23.36 12.20
N ASP A 201 14.79 -22.91 13.40
CA ASP A 201 13.98 -23.72 14.32
C ASP A 201 12.78 -23.03 14.99
N ILE A 202 12.17 -22.01 14.37
CA ILE A 202 10.81 -21.63 14.75
C ILE A 202 9.96 -21.57 13.48
N SER A 203 9.75 -22.72 12.88
CA SER A 203 8.78 -22.95 11.82
C SER A 203 7.36 -23.05 12.38
N ARG A 204 6.82 -21.97 12.92
CA ARG A 204 5.38 -21.76 12.74
C ARG A 204 5.22 -21.31 11.31
N GLU A 205 4.76 -22.21 10.48
CA GLU A 205 4.36 -21.95 9.10
C GLU A 205 3.38 -20.76 9.10
N GLY A 206 3.92 -19.56 8.90
CA GLY A 206 3.09 -18.37 8.89
C GLY A 206 2.17 -18.42 7.68
N LEU A 207 0.94 -17.90 7.81
CA LEU A 207 -0.01 -17.80 6.72
C LEU A 207 0.62 -17.05 5.53
N ARG A 208 0.47 -17.59 4.31
CA ARG A 208 0.94 -17.01 3.06
C ARG A 208 -0.17 -17.13 2.01
N LEU A 209 -0.63 -16.00 1.52
CA LEU A 209 -1.75 -15.94 0.58
C LEU A 209 -1.24 -15.87 -0.85
N LEU A 210 -1.90 -16.56 -1.77
CA LEU A 210 -1.59 -16.53 -3.20
C LEU A 210 -2.83 -16.14 -4.01
N VAL A 211 -2.67 -15.22 -4.94
CA VAL A 211 -3.67 -14.88 -5.96
C VAL A 211 -3.07 -15.07 -7.36
N HIS A 212 -3.85 -15.60 -8.28
CA HIS A 212 -3.48 -15.67 -9.69
C HIS A 212 -3.88 -14.39 -10.41
N ILE A 213 -2.96 -13.85 -11.21
CA ILE A 213 -3.19 -12.70 -12.09
C ILE A 213 -3.38 -13.20 -13.51
N ASP A 214 -4.47 -12.83 -14.15
CA ASP A 214 -4.76 -13.04 -15.56
C ASP A 214 -5.07 -11.73 -16.30
N GLU A 215 -5.37 -11.80 -17.57
CA GLU A 215 -5.69 -10.68 -18.46
C GLU A 215 -7.14 -10.16 -18.32
N LYS A 216 -7.91 -10.68 -17.37
CA LYS A 216 -9.33 -10.33 -17.23
C LYS A 216 -9.51 -9.08 -16.37
N PRO A 217 -10.44 -8.16 -16.72
CA PRO A 217 -10.73 -6.98 -15.89
C PRO A 217 -11.17 -7.31 -14.46
N LYS A 218 -11.87 -8.43 -14.26
CA LYS A 218 -12.33 -8.91 -12.95
C LYS A 218 -11.19 -9.22 -11.97
N THR A 219 -10.00 -9.52 -12.46
CA THR A 219 -8.82 -9.83 -11.65
C THR A 219 -8.38 -8.66 -10.79
N GLU A 220 -8.64 -7.43 -11.23
CA GLU A 220 -8.43 -6.22 -10.44
C GLU A 220 -9.13 -6.30 -9.07
N ARG A 221 -10.40 -6.68 -9.07
CA ARG A 221 -11.19 -6.87 -7.84
C ARG A 221 -10.64 -8.01 -6.96
N ILE A 222 -10.22 -9.11 -7.58
CA ILE A 222 -9.68 -10.27 -6.85
C ILE A 222 -8.42 -9.85 -6.10
N ILE A 223 -7.52 -9.12 -6.75
CA ILE A 223 -6.28 -8.60 -6.14
C ILE A 223 -6.60 -7.69 -4.95
N GLN A 224 -7.56 -6.77 -5.08
CA GLN A 224 -7.97 -5.86 -4.01
C GLN A 224 -8.54 -6.63 -2.81
N ARG A 225 -9.43 -7.60 -3.03
CA ARG A 225 -9.99 -8.44 -1.98
C ARG A 225 -8.95 -9.35 -1.33
N ALA A 226 -8.02 -9.88 -2.11
CA ALA A 226 -6.89 -10.64 -1.60
C ALA A 226 -6.01 -9.77 -0.67
N LYS A 227 -5.82 -8.49 -1.01
CA LYS A 227 -5.09 -7.56 -0.15
C LYS A 227 -5.82 -7.25 1.16
N GLU A 228 -7.14 -7.08 1.13
CA GLU A 228 -7.94 -6.94 2.35
C GLU A 228 -7.81 -8.16 3.28
N LEU A 229 -7.83 -9.38 2.69
CA LEU A 229 -7.60 -10.62 3.43
C LEU A 229 -6.18 -10.68 4.00
N SER A 230 -5.17 -10.31 3.22
CA SER A 230 -3.77 -10.20 3.65
C SER A 230 -3.63 -9.36 4.92
N TYR A 231 -4.20 -8.17 4.95
CA TYR A 231 -4.20 -7.33 6.16
C TYR A 231 -5.02 -7.93 7.31
N THR A 232 -6.15 -8.55 7.00
CA THR A 232 -7.03 -9.15 8.02
C THR A 232 -6.36 -10.33 8.72
N MET A 233 -5.62 -11.14 7.97
CA MET A 233 -4.94 -12.35 8.44
C MET A 233 -3.51 -12.08 8.91
N GLY A 234 -2.98 -10.88 8.69
CA GLY A 234 -1.58 -10.54 8.98
C GLY A 234 -0.60 -11.38 8.16
N ALA A 235 -0.94 -11.69 6.91
CA ALA A 235 -0.20 -12.60 6.04
C ALA A 235 0.29 -11.90 4.76
N PRO A 236 1.51 -12.18 4.26
CA PRO A 236 1.99 -11.65 3.00
C PRO A 236 1.14 -12.15 1.83
N LEU A 237 0.95 -11.27 0.83
CA LEU A 237 0.25 -11.59 -0.40
C LEU A 237 1.24 -11.85 -1.53
N PHE A 238 1.16 -13.02 -2.13
CA PHE A 238 1.84 -13.37 -3.35
C PHE A 238 0.87 -13.25 -4.53
N ALA A 239 1.35 -12.73 -5.64
CA ALA A 239 0.57 -12.56 -6.85
C ALA A 239 1.34 -13.17 -8.01
N VAL A 240 0.80 -14.23 -8.61
CA VAL A 240 1.48 -14.99 -9.65
C VAL A 240 0.78 -14.81 -10.98
N TYR A 241 1.56 -14.53 -12.02
CA TYR A 241 1.09 -14.67 -13.39
C TYR A 241 1.97 -15.64 -14.17
N VAL A 242 1.32 -16.48 -14.97
CA VAL A 242 2.00 -17.48 -15.80
C VAL A 242 1.94 -16.99 -17.24
N TYR A 243 3.10 -16.71 -17.81
CA TYR A 243 3.23 -16.35 -19.21
C TYR A 243 3.22 -17.62 -20.05
N THR A 244 2.18 -17.82 -20.84
CA THR A 244 2.09 -18.88 -21.82
C THR A 244 2.49 -18.35 -23.20
N SER A 245 2.86 -19.23 -24.12
CA SER A 245 3.20 -18.85 -25.50
C SER A 245 2.01 -18.36 -26.32
N ASP A 246 0.80 -18.40 -25.76
CA ASP A 246 -0.41 -17.90 -26.42
C ASP A 246 -0.31 -16.39 -26.66
N ASN A 247 -0.53 -15.98 -27.91
CA ASN A 247 -0.49 -14.58 -28.31
C ASN A 247 -1.70 -13.85 -27.76
N LEU A 248 -1.50 -13.13 -26.63
CA LEU A 248 -2.48 -12.20 -26.13
C LEU A 248 -2.68 -11.05 -27.13
N SER A 249 -3.91 -10.61 -27.34
CA SER A 249 -4.19 -9.39 -28.06
C SER A 249 -3.61 -8.19 -27.30
N ASN A 250 -3.42 -7.05 -27.98
CA ASN A 250 -2.90 -5.84 -27.36
C ASN A 250 -3.75 -5.41 -26.16
N THR A 251 -5.08 -5.52 -26.25
CA THR A 251 -6.00 -5.18 -25.15
C THR A 251 -5.87 -6.11 -23.95
N GLU A 252 -5.67 -7.40 -24.16
CA GLU A 252 -5.43 -8.37 -23.09
C GLU A 252 -4.07 -8.14 -22.43
N GLN A 253 -3.03 -7.84 -23.22
CA GLN A 253 -1.71 -7.50 -22.71
C GLN A 253 -1.74 -6.23 -21.86
N ASP A 254 -2.47 -5.20 -22.30
CA ASP A 254 -2.64 -3.95 -21.53
C ASP A 254 -3.39 -4.20 -20.21
N GLN A 255 -4.43 -5.03 -20.23
CA GLN A 255 -5.17 -5.38 -19.01
C GLN A 255 -4.30 -6.23 -18.06
N LEU A 256 -3.54 -7.20 -18.57
CA LEU A 256 -2.60 -7.97 -17.75
C LEU A 256 -1.56 -7.05 -17.09
N ASN A 257 -0.96 -6.13 -17.85
CA ASN A 257 -0.01 -5.17 -17.33
C ASN A 257 -0.63 -4.25 -16.26
N LYS A 258 -1.91 -3.87 -16.44
CA LYS A 258 -2.66 -3.10 -15.45
C LYS A 258 -2.84 -3.88 -14.15
N ASN A 259 -3.24 -5.14 -14.24
CA ASN A 259 -3.43 -6.03 -13.09
C ASN A 259 -2.10 -6.30 -12.34
N ILE A 260 -1.01 -6.51 -13.07
CA ILE A 260 0.34 -6.67 -12.48
C ILE A 260 0.75 -5.41 -11.73
N ARG A 261 0.58 -4.23 -12.35
CA ARG A 261 0.90 -2.95 -11.70
C ARG A 261 0.06 -2.72 -10.44
N LEU A 262 -1.23 -3.10 -10.47
CA LEU A 262 -2.08 -3.01 -9.29
C LEU A 262 -1.57 -3.91 -8.16
N ALA A 263 -1.26 -5.18 -8.44
CA ALA A 263 -0.71 -6.10 -7.45
C ALA A 263 0.58 -5.55 -6.82
N TYR A 264 1.48 -5.01 -7.64
CA TYR A 264 2.72 -4.37 -7.18
C TYR A 264 2.43 -3.15 -6.29
N ARG A 265 1.57 -2.22 -6.73
CA ARG A 265 1.21 -1.02 -5.93
C ARG A 265 0.57 -1.37 -4.58
N LEU A 266 -0.19 -2.47 -4.54
CA LEU A 266 -0.77 -2.98 -3.29
C LEU A 266 0.25 -3.76 -2.43
N GLY A 267 1.54 -3.77 -2.80
CA GLY A 267 2.62 -4.41 -2.05
C GLY A 267 2.55 -5.93 -2.06
N ALA A 268 2.03 -6.54 -3.13
CA ALA A 268 2.10 -7.98 -3.29
C ALA A 268 3.48 -8.40 -3.84
N TYR A 269 3.98 -9.56 -3.40
CA TYR A 269 5.15 -10.20 -4.00
C TYR A 269 4.77 -10.76 -5.38
N VAL A 270 5.10 -10.02 -6.44
CA VAL A 270 4.72 -10.40 -7.80
C VAL A 270 5.73 -11.39 -8.37
N ILE A 271 5.26 -12.58 -8.72
CA ILE A 271 6.06 -13.68 -9.28
C ILE A 271 5.66 -13.89 -10.73
N ARG A 272 6.65 -13.84 -11.62
CA ARG A 272 6.49 -14.20 -13.03
C ARG A 272 6.94 -15.63 -13.24
N MET A 273 6.07 -16.44 -13.84
CA MET A 273 6.39 -17.78 -14.32
C MET A 273 6.26 -17.83 -15.85
N THR A 274 7.05 -18.69 -16.48
CA THR A 274 6.98 -18.94 -17.92
C THR A 274 6.86 -20.43 -18.12
N GLY A 275 5.82 -20.88 -18.79
CA GLY A 275 5.62 -22.30 -19.05
C GLY A 275 4.25 -22.59 -19.68
N ASP A 276 4.16 -23.71 -20.39
CA ASP A 276 2.94 -24.09 -21.11
C ASP A 276 1.90 -24.79 -20.21
N ASN A 277 2.29 -25.18 -19.00
CA ASN A 277 1.42 -25.88 -18.06
C ASN A 277 1.18 -25.03 -16.79
N TRP A 278 0.12 -24.22 -16.82
CA TRP A 278 -0.29 -23.37 -15.70
C TRP A 278 -0.35 -24.11 -14.35
N ILE A 279 -0.87 -25.36 -14.31
CA ILE A 279 -1.00 -26.13 -13.06
C ILE A 279 0.38 -26.49 -12.50
N SER A 280 1.33 -26.85 -13.37
CA SER A 280 2.70 -27.18 -12.96
C SER A 280 3.40 -25.97 -12.36
N GLU A 281 3.31 -24.84 -13.05
CA GLU A 281 3.94 -23.59 -12.63
C GLU A 281 3.36 -23.09 -11.30
N MET A 282 2.03 -23.07 -11.17
CA MET A 282 1.37 -22.70 -9.91
C MET A 282 1.75 -23.65 -8.76
N SER A 283 1.80 -24.96 -9.00
CA SER A 283 2.22 -25.93 -7.97
C SER A 283 3.66 -25.70 -7.53
N SER A 284 4.55 -25.34 -8.46
CA SER A 284 5.95 -25.01 -8.18
C SER A 284 6.05 -23.80 -7.24
N VAL A 285 5.32 -22.74 -7.55
CA VAL A 285 5.29 -21.53 -6.70
C VAL A 285 4.71 -21.84 -5.32
N ILE A 286 3.60 -22.57 -5.24
CA ILE A 286 2.96 -22.96 -3.98
C ILE A 286 3.98 -23.66 -3.07
N LYS A 287 4.72 -24.61 -3.58
CA LYS A 287 5.75 -25.36 -2.84
C LYS A 287 6.95 -24.50 -2.47
N LYS A 288 7.50 -23.76 -3.45
CA LYS A 288 8.70 -22.94 -3.27
C LYS A 288 8.48 -21.83 -2.25
N GLU A 289 7.37 -21.12 -2.37
CA GLU A 289 7.03 -19.99 -1.50
C GLU A 289 6.27 -20.42 -0.24
N LYS A 290 6.09 -21.72 -0.01
CA LYS A 290 5.35 -22.27 1.15
C LYS A 290 3.98 -21.61 1.31
N ILE A 291 3.24 -21.49 0.22
CA ILE A 291 1.90 -20.91 0.20
C ILE A 291 0.95 -21.79 1.01
N THR A 292 0.18 -21.18 1.89
CA THR A 292 -0.79 -21.88 2.73
C THR A 292 -2.23 -21.68 2.29
N HIS A 293 -2.51 -20.57 1.56
CA HIS A 293 -3.87 -20.19 1.19
C HIS A 293 -3.90 -19.70 -0.26
N LEU A 294 -4.78 -20.28 -1.05
CA LEU A 294 -5.07 -19.87 -2.42
C LEU A 294 -6.38 -19.09 -2.48
N ILE A 295 -6.35 -17.90 -3.09
CA ILE A 295 -7.51 -17.05 -3.26
C ILE A 295 -7.99 -17.16 -4.70
N LEU A 296 -9.23 -17.57 -4.89
CA LEU A 296 -9.87 -17.77 -6.18
C LEU A 296 -11.20 -17.01 -6.25
N GLU A 297 -11.62 -16.66 -7.46
CA GLU A 297 -12.97 -16.21 -7.69
C GLU A 297 -13.86 -17.40 -8.05
N ARG A 298 -15.11 -17.36 -7.60
CA ARG A 298 -16.12 -18.35 -7.97
C ARG A 298 -16.35 -18.28 -9.48
N GLU A 299 -16.02 -19.37 -10.17
CA GLU A 299 -16.37 -19.53 -11.58
C GLU A 299 -17.87 -19.69 -11.76
N PRO A 300 -18.46 -19.22 -12.88
CA PRO A 300 -19.88 -19.48 -13.19
C PRO A 300 -20.11 -20.98 -13.30
N TYR A 301 -21.31 -21.39 -12.87
CA TYR A 301 -21.71 -22.80 -13.00
C TYR A 301 -21.55 -23.26 -14.45
N LYS A 302 -20.84 -24.38 -14.63
CA LYS A 302 -20.77 -25.05 -15.94
C LYS A 302 -22.16 -25.50 -16.35
N LYS A 303 -22.51 -25.34 -17.62
CA LYS A 303 -23.73 -25.95 -18.18
C LYS A 303 -23.58 -27.48 -18.09
N TRP A 304 -24.67 -28.18 -17.93
CA TRP A 304 -24.69 -29.64 -17.71
C TRP A 304 -23.84 -30.47 -18.70
N TYR A 305 -23.70 -30.00 -19.95
CA TYR A 305 -22.87 -30.66 -20.99
C TYR A 305 -21.35 -30.40 -20.83
N GLN A 306 -20.95 -29.47 -19.93
CA GLN A 306 -19.53 -29.15 -19.64
C GLN A 306 -19.03 -29.79 -18.34
N LEU A 307 -19.84 -30.59 -17.67
CA LEU A 307 -19.54 -31.21 -16.37
C LEU A 307 -18.41 -32.26 -16.42
N ARG A 308 -18.05 -32.74 -17.62
CA ARG A 308 -17.01 -33.76 -17.78
C ARG A 308 -15.56 -33.23 -17.71
N THR A 309 -15.36 -31.93 -17.83
CA THR A 309 -14.01 -31.32 -17.75
C THR A 309 -13.86 -30.61 -16.42
N PRO A 310 -12.94 -31.05 -15.54
CA PRO A 310 -12.70 -30.37 -14.27
C PRO A 310 -12.15 -28.96 -14.53
N TYR A 311 -12.45 -28.03 -13.63
CA TYR A 311 -11.84 -26.71 -13.69
C TYR A 311 -10.33 -26.80 -13.50
N PRO A 312 -9.52 -25.92 -14.11
CA PRO A 312 -8.07 -25.94 -13.95
C PRO A 312 -7.64 -25.94 -12.48
N PHE A 313 -8.34 -25.18 -11.62
CA PHE A 313 -8.04 -25.12 -10.18
C PHE A 313 -8.38 -26.41 -9.43
N GLU A 314 -9.36 -27.23 -9.87
CA GLU A 314 -9.64 -28.53 -9.26
C GLU A 314 -8.47 -29.50 -9.42
N LYS A 315 -7.77 -29.42 -10.56
CA LYS A 315 -6.54 -30.19 -10.79
C LYS A 315 -5.38 -29.66 -9.95
N LEU A 316 -5.32 -28.35 -9.74
CA LEU A 316 -4.32 -27.71 -8.87
C LEU A 316 -4.51 -28.15 -7.42
N ILE A 317 -5.77 -28.12 -6.93
CA ILE A 317 -6.13 -28.56 -5.57
C ILE A 317 -5.70 -29.99 -5.32
N LYS A 318 -6.01 -30.91 -6.26
CA LYS A 318 -5.61 -32.32 -6.17
C LYS A 318 -4.08 -32.52 -6.16
N LYS A 319 -3.32 -31.56 -6.68
CA LYS A 319 -1.85 -31.63 -6.72
C LYS A 319 -1.19 -30.97 -5.48
N CYS A 320 -1.94 -30.13 -4.76
CA CYS A 320 -1.50 -29.37 -3.59
C CYS A 320 -2.50 -29.65 -2.45
N GLU A 321 -2.37 -30.80 -1.76
CA GLU A 321 -3.33 -31.28 -0.77
C GLU A 321 -3.35 -30.44 0.53
N ASP A 322 -2.24 -29.78 0.87
CA ASP A 322 -2.06 -29.02 2.14
C ASP A 322 -2.32 -27.52 1.99
N ILE A 323 -3.22 -27.11 1.09
CA ILE A 323 -3.52 -25.69 0.86
C ILE A 323 -4.98 -25.37 1.15
N ASP A 324 -5.21 -24.35 1.96
CA ASP A 324 -6.55 -23.80 2.17
C ASP A 324 -7.00 -22.93 0.99
N ILE A 325 -8.31 -22.94 0.69
CA ILE A 325 -8.85 -22.21 -0.45
C ILE A 325 -9.93 -21.24 -0.03
N TYR A 326 -9.73 -19.97 -0.38
CA TYR A 326 -10.72 -18.92 -0.25
C TYR A 326 -11.40 -18.66 -1.60
N ILE A 327 -12.69 -18.93 -1.67
CA ILE A 327 -13.48 -18.66 -2.86
C ILE A 327 -14.27 -17.36 -2.65
N LEU A 328 -13.91 -16.33 -3.43
CA LEU A 328 -14.61 -15.06 -3.41
C LEU A 328 -15.91 -15.16 -4.20
N SER A 329 -17.02 -14.71 -3.59
CA SER A 329 -18.30 -14.62 -4.29
C SER A 329 -18.27 -13.53 -5.35
N LYS A 330 -19.04 -13.70 -6.44
CA LYS A 330 -19.40 -12.58 -7.32
C LYS A 330 -20.28 -11.61 -6.55
N GLU A 331 -20.09 -10.31 -6.75
CA GLU A 331 -21.12 -9.36 -6.35
C GLU A 331 -22.36 -9.60 -7.21
N SER A 332 -23.51 -9.65 -6.58
CA SER A 332 -24.80 -9.51 -7.28
C SER A 332 -24.81 -8.11 -7.89
N SER A 333 -24.88 -8.04 -9.21
CA SER A 333 -25.06 -6.81 -9.97
C SER A 333 -26.35 -6.13 -9.58
#